data_7ad680e29bf622ceb6cd453a6638ba9b
#
_entry.id   7ad680e29bf622ceb6cd453a6638ba9b
#
_cell.length_a   1.000
_cell.length_b   1.000
_cell.length_c   1.000
_cell.angle_alpha   90.00
_cell.angle_beta   90.00
_cell.angle_gamma   90.00
#
_symmetry.space_group_name_H-M   'P 1'
#
loop_
_entity.id
_entity.type
_entity.pdbx_description
1 polymer ?
#
loop_
_entity_poly.entity_id
_entity_poly.type
_entity_poly.pdbx_seq_one_letter_code
_entity_poly.pdbx_strand_id
1 'polypeptide(L)'
;MLPGASIPVVIVADGDEGPAFATVHAGWRGMIAGVAGMAAAELAKGRRLVAAAVGPSIGPCCFAVDEELRRRFEARFPGSAGAETVDLWRCARLDLEAAGVPPGAISVAGRCTASDGRFFSHRRDAGATGRHLGFGVRI
;
A
#
# COMPACT_ATOMS: atom_id res chain seq x y z
N MET A 1 -10.06 -9.53 -14.85
CA MET A 1 -9.66 -9.39 -13.43
C MET A 1 -8.15 -9.39 -13.34
N LEU A 2 -7.55 -8.42 -12.68
CA LEU A 2 -6.11 -8.36 -12.45
C LEU A 2 -5.81 -8.97 -11.07
N PRO A 3 -5.55 -10.27 -10.98
CA PRO A 3 -5.32 -10.91 -9.71
C PRO A 3 -3.93 -10.54 -9.15
N GLY A 4 -3.83 -10.44 -7.86
CA GLY A 4 -2.56 -10.48 -7.16
C GLY A 4 -1.78 -9.19 -6.99
N ALA A 5 -2.42 -8.03 -7.06
CA ALA A 5 -1.80 -6.77 -6.66
C ALA A 5 -2.35 -6.33 -5.30
N SER A 6 -1.64 -6.66 -4.25
CA SER A 6 -1.97 -6.29 -2.87
C SER A 6 -0.80 -5.60 -2.24
N ILE A 7 -1.07 -4.54 -1.50
CA ILE A 7 -0.06 -3.81 -0.73
C ILE A 7 -0.36 -3.99 0.76
N PRO A 8 0.56 -4.54 1.54
CA PRO A 8 0.45 -4.53 2.99
C PRO A 8 0.93 -3.18 3.54
N VAL A 9 0.11 -2.56 4.36
CA VAL A 9 0.43 -1.28 5.03
C VAL A 9 0.23 -1.44 6.52
N VAL A 10 1.14 -0.89 7.30
CA VAL A 10 1.00 -0.75 8.75
C VAL A 10 1.03 0.74 9.08
N ILE A 11 0.11 1.19 9.91
CA ILE A 11 -0.02 2.58 10.33
C ILE A 11 0.04 2.62 11.85
N VAL A 12 0.79 3.55 12.40
CA VAL A 12 0.95 3.73 13.84
C VAL A 12 0.48 5.11 14.26
N ALA A 13 -0.27 5.17 15.33
CA ALA A 13 -0.70 6.40 15.96
C ALA A 13 -0.45 6.34 17.47
N ASP A 14 -0.33 7.51 18.10
CA ASP A 14 -0.17 7.64 19.54
C ASP A 14 -1.08 8.76 20.08
N GLY A 15 -1.45 8.65 21.33
CA GLY A 15 -2.34 9.59 22.01
C GLY A 15 -2.47 9.27 23.50
N ASP A 16 -3.38 9.96 24.19
CA ASP A 16 -3.54 9.84 25.64
C ASP A 16 -3.89 8.42 26.09
N GLU A 17 -4.56 7.65 25.24
CA GLU A 17 -4.88 6.24 25.49
C GLU A 17 -3.75 5.27 25.11
N GLY A 18 -2.59 5.80 24.76
CA GLY A 18 -1.41 5.05 24.32
C GLY A 18 -1.41 4.71 22.83
N PRO A 19 -0.38 3.98 22.38
CA PRO A 19 -0.18 3.67 20.98
C PRO A 19 -1.26 2.74 20.43
N ALA A 20 -1.59 2.93 19.17
CA ALA A 20 -2.46 2.06 18.41
C ALA A 20 -1.89 1.87 16.99
N PHE A 21 -2.28 0.80 16.33
CA PHE A 21 -1.88 0.54 14.95
C PHE A 21 -3.04 -0.04 14.15
N ALA A 22 -2.91 0.08 12.84
CA ALA A 22 -3.77 -0.59 11.88
C ALA A 22 -2.90 -1.35 10.87
N THR A 23 -3.36 -2.54 10.48
CA THR A 23 -2.81 -3.27 9.35
C THR A 23 -3.83 -3.22 8.22
N VAL A 24 -3.38 -2.87 7.02
CA VAL A 24 -4.23 -2.67 5.85
C VAL A 24 -3.76 -3.59 4.73
N HIS A 25 -4.71 -4.28 4.11
CA HIS A 25 -4.50 -5.00 2.87
C HIS A 25 -5.19 -4.21 1.75
N ALA A 26 -4.41 -3.56 0.91
CA ALA A 26 -4.92 -2.78 -0.21
C ALA A 26 -4.65 -3.48 -1.54
N GLY A 27 -5.66 -4.12 -2.09
CA GLY A 27 -5.67 -4.49 -3.50
C GLY A 27 -5.82 -3.24 -4.38
N TRP A 28 -5.71 -3.37 -5.70
CA TRP A 28 -5.79 -2.20 -6.59
C TRP A 28 -7.11 -1.42 -6.45
N ARG A 29 -8.24 -2.12 -6.22
CA ARG A 29 -9.54 -1.48 -5.97
C ARG A 29 -9.55 -0.72 -4.66
N GLY A 30 -9.03 -1.33 -3.61
CA GLY A 30 -8.90 -0.69 -2.30
C GLY A 30 -7.98 0.52 -2.35
N MET A 31 -6.89 0.44 -3.14
CA MET A 31 -5.98 1.56 -3.31
C MET A 31 -6.66 2.75 -4.00
N ILE A 32 -7.40 2.51 -5.10
CA ILE A 32 -8.17 3.57 -5.76
C ILE A 32 -9.26 4.14 -4.83
N ALA A 33 -9.88 3.31 -4.02
CA ALA A 33 -10.88 3.74 -3.04
C ALA A 33 -10.27 4.51 -1.85
N GLY A 34 -8.94 4.49 -1.67
CA GLY A 34 -8.29 5.20 -0.58
C GLY A 34 -8.32 4.47 0.75
N VAL A 35 -8.28 3.13 0.76
CA VAL A 35 -8.44 2.33 1.97
C VAL A 35 -7.35 2.59 3.01
N ALA A 36 -6.11 2.87 2.59
CA ALA A 36 -5.02 3.19 3.51
C ALA A 36 -5.26 4.52 4.22
N GLY A 37 -5.68 5.55 3.47
CA GLY A 37 -6.05 6.85 4.03
C GLY A 37 -7.27 6.77 4.95
N MET A 38 -8.27 5.96 4.59
CA MET A 38 -9.44 5.72 5.44
C MET A 38 -9.07 5.06 6.77
N ALA A 39 -8.20 4.06 6.75
CA ALA A 39 -7.68 3.42 7.95
C ALA A 39 -6.88 4.39 8.82
N ALA A 40 -6.04 5.21 8.20
CA ALA A 40 -5.29 6.25 8.90
C ALA A 40 -6.23 7.28 9.56
N ALA A 41 -7.25 7.73 8.85
CA ALA A 41 -8.24 8.68 9.39
C ALA A 41 -9.01 8.10 10.58
N GLU A 42 -9.38 6.83 10.52
CA GLU A 42 -10.04 6.15 11.64
C GLU A 42 -9.12 6.05 12.85
N LEU A 43 -7.85 5.69 12.61
CA LEU A 43 -6.84 5.58 13.67
C LEU A 43 -6.52 6.94 14.30
N ALA A 44 -6.65 8.03 13.54
CA ALA A 44 -6.38 9.40 13.99
C ALA A 44 -7.46 9.98 14.92
N LYS A 45 -8.59 9.30 15.10
CA LYS A 45 -9.62 9.73 16.04
C LYS A 45 -9.09 9.64 17.47
N GLY A 46 -8.85 10.80 18.10
CA GLY A 46 -8.28 10.89 19.45
C GLY A 46 -6.79 10.52 19.54
N ARG A 47 -6.10 10.43 18.40
CA ARG A 47 -4.66 10.10 18.30
C ARG A 47 -3.98 10.92 17.24
N ARG A 48 -2.68 10.99 17.33
CA ARG A 48 -1.81 11.57 16.31
C ARG A 48 -1.17 10.46 15.47
N LEU A 49 -1.23 10.56 14.16
CA LEU A 49 -0.51 9.64 13.26
C LEU A 49 1.00 9.86 13.40
N VAL A 50 1.73 8.80 13.64
CA VAL A 50 3.17 8.83 13.95
C VAL A 50 4.01 8.34 12.78
N ALA A 51 3.64 7.21 12.20
CA ALA A 51 4.40 6.56 11.14
C ALA A 51 3.54 5.59 10.34
N ALA A 52 4.02 5.24 9.16
CA ALA A 52 3.47 4.14 8.38
C ALA A 52 4.57 3.40 7.63
N ALA A 53 4.32 2.14 7.31
CA ALA A 53 5.22 1.32 6.53
C ALA A 53 4.43 0.58 5.44
N VAL A 54 4.97 0.61 4.23
CA VAL A 54 4.48 -0.15 3.07
C VAL A 54 5.42 -1.35 2.88
N GLY A 55 4.88 -2.55 3.02
CA GLY A 55 5.65 -3.78 2.92
C GLY A 55 5.94 -4.21 1.49
N PRO A 56 6.70 -5.32 1.34
CA PRO A 56 6.98 -5.91 0.03
C PRO A 56 5.70 -6.21 -0.74
N SER A 57 5.67 -5.83 -2.00
CA SER A 57 4.52 -5.96 -2.88
C SER A 57 4.96 -5.79 -4.33
N ILE A 58 4.06 -5.97 -5.29
CA ILE A 58 4.41 -5.77 -6.70
C ILE A 58 4.79 -4.31 -6.94
N GLY A 59 5.97 -4.12 -7.51
CA GLY A 59 6.52 -2.79 -7.78
C GLY A 59 6.13 -2.22 -9.15
N PRO A 60 6.50 -0.96 -9.39
CA PRO A 60 6.22 -0.28 -10.65
C PRO A 60 6.90 -0.90 -11.87
N CYS A 61 7.91 -1.74 -11.67
CA CYS A 61 8.53 -2.51 -12.74
C CYS A 61 7.62 -3.59 -13.33
N CYS A 62 6.64 -4.07 -12.58
CA CYS A 62 5.93 -5.31 -12.88
C CYS A 62 4.40 -5.20 -12.84
N PHE A 63 3.84 -4.15 -12.25
CA PHE A 63 2.40 -3.97 -12.19
C PHE A 63 1.87 -3.34 -13.46
N ALA A 64 1.87 -4.13 -14.53
CA ALA A 64 1.31 -3.73 -15.83
C ALA A 64 -0.22 -3.81 -15.79
N VAL A 65 -0.86 -2.76 -16.31
CA VAL A 65 -2.32 -2.64 -16.38
C VAL A 65 -2.72 -1.94 -17.68
N ASP A 66 -4.00 -2.06 -18.05
CA ASP A 66 -4.52 -1.37 -19.22
C ASP A 66 -4.55 0.16 -19.07
N GLU A 67 -4.77 0.85 -20.18
CA GLU A 67 -4.75 2.31 -20.24
C GLU A 67 -5.84 2.94 -19.37
N GLU A 68 -7.03 2.36 -19.35
CA GLU A 68 -8.15 2.89 -18.56
C GLU A 68 -7.79 2.88 -17.07
N LEU A 69 -7.23 1.79 -16.57
CA LEU A 69 -6.84 1.68 -15.17
C LEU A 69 -5.67 2.62 -14.84
N ARG A 70 -4.70 2.78 -15.75
CA ARG A 70 -3.63 3.78 -15.57
C ARG A 70 -4.17 5.18 -15.42
N ARG A 71 -5.13 5.58 -16.26
CA ARG A 71 -5.77 6.89 -16.17
C ARG A 71 -6.47 7.10 -14.84
N ARG A 72 -7.16 6.09 -14.34
CA ARG A 72 -7.83 6.15 -13.04
C ARG A 72 -6.85 6.33 -11.89
N PHE A 73 -5.72 5.63 -11.92
CA PHE A 73 -4.67 5.80 -10.93
C PHE A 73 -4.02 7.18 -11.01
N GLU A 74 -3.70 7.65 -12.21
CA GLU A 74 -3.10 8.98 -12.39
C GLU A 74 -4.04 10.10 -11.92
N ALA A 75 -5.34 10.00 -12.20
CA ALA A 75 -6.33 10.97 -11.75
C ALA A 75 -6.44 11.00 -10.22
N ARG A 76 -6.35 9.85 -9.57
CA ARG A 76 -6.43 9.74 -8.10
C ARG A 76 -5.11 10.02 -7.40
N PHE A 77 -4.01 9.58 -8.00
CA PHE A 77 -2.65 9.67 -7.45
C PHE A 77 -1.67 10.19 -8.51
N PRO A 78 -1.53 11.50 -8.64
CA PRO A 78 -0.68 12.10 -9.69
C PRO A 78 0.76 11.58 -9.66
N GLY A 79 1.28 11.24 -10.84
CA GLY A 79 2.62 10.70 -11.01
C GLY A 79 2.73 9.20 -10.73
N SER A 80 1.61 8.49 -10.50
CA SER A 80 1.63 7.04 -10.27
C SER A 80 1.62 6.21 -11.54
N ALA A 81 1.14 6.75 -12.66
CA ALA A 81 1.07 6.01 -13.92
C ALA A 81 2.36 6.16 -14.73
N GLY A 82 2.96 5.01 -15.08
CA GLY A 82 4.02 4.92 -16.07
C GLY A 82 3.47 4.66 -17.47
N ALA A 83 4.37 4.29 -18.41
CA ALA A 83 3.97 4.00 -19.80
C ALA A 83 2.99 2.81 -19.89
N GLU A 84 3.25 1.75 -19.15
CA GLU A 84 2.42 0.53 -19.14
C GLU A 84 2.09 0.04 -17.74
N THR A 85 2.66 0.66 -16.71
CA THR A 85 2.58 0.20 -15.32
C THR A 85 2.03 1.28 -14.39
N VAL A 86 1.70 0.88 -13.18
CA VAL A 86 1.33 1.78 -12.08
C VAL A 86 2.24 1.54 -10.88
N ASP A 87 2.66 2.62 -10.24
CA ASP A 87 3.42 2.62 -9.00
C ASP A 87 2.47 2.63 -7.80
N LEU A 88 2.10 1.46 -7.32
CA LEU A 88 1.22 1.30 -6.17
C LEU A 88 1.88 1.77 -4.86
N TRP A 89 3.21 1.74 -4.75
CA TRP A 89 3.92 2.26 -3.58
C TRP A 89 3.75 3.77 -3.47
N ARG A 90 3.84 4.47 -4.60
CA ARG A 90 3.55 5.91 -4.66
C ARG A 90 2.09 6.20 -4.30
N CYS A 91 1.15 5.42 -4.80
CA CYS A 91 -0.26 5.55 -4.45
C CYS A 91 -0.49 5.45 -2.94
N ALA A 92 0.09 4.42 -2.31
CA ALA A 92 -0.01 4.24 -0.86
C ALA A 92 0.59 5.41 -0.09
N ARG A 93 1.77 5.89 -0.50
CA ARG A 93 2.41 7.05 0.10
C ARG A 93 1.53 8.29 0.02
N LEU A 94 1.02 8.62 -1.15
CA LEU A 94 0.17 9.80 -1.35
C LEU A 94 -1.13 9.71 -0.55
N ASP A 95 -1.74 8.53 -0.48
CA ASP A 95 -2.96 8.31 0.29
C ASP A 95 -2.73 8.50 1.80
N LEU A 96 -1.62 7.98 2.32
CA LEU A 96 -1.22 8.14 3.72
C LEU A 96 -0.86 9.59 4.06
N GLU A 97 -0.13 10.28 3.19
CA GLU A 97 0.22 11.69 3.36
C GLU A 97 -1.04 12.56 3.40
N ALA A 98 -1.97 12.35 2.49
CA ALA A 98 -3.24 13.07 2.45
C ALA A 98 -4.08 12.86 3.72
N ALA A 99 -3.95 11.71 4.37
CA ALA A 99 -4.64 11.39 5.63
C ALA A 99 -3.92 11.96 6.87
N GLY A 100 -2.71 12.52 6.73
CA GLY A 100 -2.00 13.17 7.80
C GLY A 100 -0.80 12.41 8.37
N VAL A 101 -0.39 11.30 7.78
CA VAL A 101 0.88 10.66 8.15
C VAL A 101 2.02 11.56 7.70
N PRO A 102 2.96 11.95 8.59
CA PRO A 102 4.08 12.80 8.19
C PRO A 102 4.88 12.15 7.05
N PRO A 103 5.18 12.88 5.95
CA PRO A 103 5.89 12.32 4.79
C PRO A 103 7.22 11.66 5.14
N GLY A 104 7.98 12.25 6.04
CA GLY A 104 9.26 11.72 6.51
C GLY A 104 9.15 10.46 7.39
N ALA A 105 7.95 10.11 7.83
CA ALA A 105 7.67 8.95 8.67
C ALA A 105 7.00 7.80 7.90
N ILE A 106 6.94 7.88 6.58
CA ILE A 106 6.44 6.80 5.73
C ILE A 106 7.63 6.04 5.14
N SER A 107 7.74 4.78 5.49
CA SER A 107 8.75 3.87 4.96
C SER A 107 8.16 2.98 3.88
N VAL A 108 8.85 2.82 2.78
CA VAL A 108 8.49 1.88 1.71
C VAL A 108 9.60 0.85 1.59
N ALA A 109 9.27 -0.43 1.71
CA ALA A 109 10.26 -1.50 1.64
C ALA A 109 10.97 -1.55 0.27
N GLY A 110 10.28 -1.15 -0.79
CA GLY A 110 10.86 -1.07 -2.13
C GLY A 110 11.28 -2.43 -2.70
N ARG A 111 10.64 -3.50 -2.26
CA ARG A 111 10.90 -4.86 -2.72
C ARG A 111 9.75 -5.37 -3.55
N CYS A 112 10.01 -5.55 -4.84
CA CYS A 112 9.01 -6.08 -5.77
C CYS A 112 8.91 -7.59 -5.64
N THR A 113 7.73 -8.07 -5.23
CA THR A 113 7.49 -9.50 -5.06
C THR A 113 7.48 -10.28 -6.37
N ALA A 114 7.20 -9.62 -7.48
CA ALA A 114 7.17 -10.26 -8.81
C ALA A 114 8.58 -10.42 -9.39
N SER A 115 9.48 -9.46 -9.21
CA SER A 115 10.85 -9.51 -9.72
C SER A 115 11.84 -10.19 -8.78
N ASP A 116 11.52 -10.28 -7.49
CA ASP A 116 12.39 -10.90 -6.48
C ASP A 116 11.88 -12.30 -6.14
N GLY A 117 12.62 -13.33 -6.57
CA GLY A 117 12.25 -14.74 -6.38
C GLY A 117 12.18 -15.23 -4.94
N ARG A 118 12.61 -14.42 -3.97
CA ARG A 118 12.50 -14.73 -2.53
C ARG A 118 11.08 -14.54 -2.00
N PHE A 119 10.21 -13.89 -2.76
CA PHE A 119 8.81 -13.63 -2.39
C PHE A 119 7.86 -14.47 -3.22
N PHE A 120 6.71 -14.80 -2.63
CA PHE A 120 5.58 -15.32 -3.38
C PHE A 120 5.01 -14.22 -4.29
N SER A 121 4.61 -14.57 -5.50
CA SER A 121 3.99 -13.64 -6.42
C SER A 121 2.91 -14.31 -7.25
N HIS A 122 1.67 -13.91 -7.01
CA HIS A 122 0.54 -14.39 -7.79
C HIS A 122 0.68 -14.04 -9.28
N ARG A 123 1.18 -12.85 -9.58
CA ARG A 123 1.36 -12.36 -10.96
C ARG A 123 2.43 -13.17 -11.70
N ARG A 124 3.61 -13.38 -11.08
CA ARG A 124 4.70 -14.17 -11.67
C ARG A 124 4.34 -15.64 -11.82
N ASP A 125 3.70 -16.21 -10.81
CA ASP A 125 3.50 -17.64 -10.68
C ASP A 125 2.09 -18.09 -11.14
N ALA A 126 1.35 -17.21 -11.83
CA ALA A 126 0.02 -17.47 -12.38
C ALA A 126 -0.97 -18.08 -11.35
N GLY A 127 -0.88 -17.64 -10.10
CA GLY A 127 -1.73 -18.09 -9.00
C GLY A 127 -1.24 -19.34 -8.26
N ALA A 128 -0.27 -20.07 -8.80
CA ALA A 128 0.32 -21.26 -8.15
C ALA A 128 1.43 -20.84 -7.19
N THR A 129 1.06 -20.20 -6.08
CA THR A 129 2.00 -19.59 -5.12
C THR A 129 1.42 -19.56 -3.71
N GLY A 130 2.27 -19.26 -2.73
CA GLY A 130 1.86 -19.01 -1.36
C GLY A 130 1.33 -17.59 -1.15
N ARG A 131 1.20 -17.22 0.11
CA ARG A 131 0.76 -15.88 0.54
C ARG A 131 1.73 -15.34 1.58
N HIS A 132 1.90 -14.02 1.57
CA HIS A 132 2.56 -13.29 2.65
C HIS A 132 1.53 -12.91 3.71
N LEU A 133 1.96 -12.83 4.95
CA LEU A 133 1.14 -12.41 6.07
C LEU A 133 1.76 -11.16 6.71
N GLY A 134 0.94 -10.12 6.85
CA GLY A 134 1.29 -8.95 7.64
C GLY A 134 0.51 -8.96 8.95
N PHE A 135 1.18 -8.74 10.06
CA PHE A 135 0.53 -8.67 11.36
C PHE A 135 1.22 -7.65 12.26
N GLY A 136 0.52 -7.21 13.28
CA GLY A 136 1.05 -6.35 14.32
C GLY A 136 0.58 -6.82 15.69
N VAL A 137 1.37 -6.54 16.70
CA VAL A 137 1.06 -6.86 18.10
C VAL A 137 1.41 -5.65 18.96
N ARG A 138 0.48 -5.28 19.84
CA ARG A 138 0.73 -4.29 20.89
C ARG A 138 1.24 -5.02 22.12
N ILE A 139 2.39 -4.58 22.58
CA ILE A 139 3.04 -5.08 23.80
C ILE A 139 3.07 -4.03 24.89
#